data_a5e44ea767010636988422b850c4bc70
#
_entry.id   a5e44ea767010636988422b850c4bc70
#
_cell.length_a   1.000
_cell.length_b   1.000
_cell.length_c   1.000
_cell.angle_alpha   90.00
_cell.angle_beta   90.00
_cell.angle_gamma   90.00
#
_symmetry.space_group_name_H-M   'P 1'
#
loop_
_entity.id
_entity.type
_entity.pdbx_description
1 polymer ?
#
loop_
_entity_poly.entity_id
_entity_poly.type
_entity_poly.pdbx_seq_one_letter_code
_entity_poly.pdbx_strand_id
1 'polypeptide(L)'
;MLIKSDFNVLLIDFRNHGKSTCSTGRHEGGQKQVYDVSNTIDWLINNKLIPKNKIGIHGISGGALSALLLPAVDNRFAAMSLEGAPFDFNMIANEEVSFQGFHSFLWRLAYWSARLRGIHLDKIKTDEALLNLKGKPLAIFHGKKDSRVRFHHAEKIRDFATKNNINLSFFGFENSNHTEALLSETESYSNKITKFYIKNLR
;
A
#
# COMPACT_ATOMS: atom_id res chain seq x y z
N MET A 1 9.07 10.79 13.01
CA MET A 1 9.12 9.64 13.93
C MET A 1 10.18 8.63 13.55
N LEU A 2 10.17 7.98 12.37
CA LEU A 2 11.17 6.97 12.01
C LEU A 2 12.61 7.50 12.01
N ILE A 3 12.85 8.68 11.46
CA ILE A 3 14.19 9.33 11.50
C ILE A 3 14.65 9.55 12.93
N LYS A 4 13.76 9.96 13.86
CA LYS A 4 14.09 10.11 15.28
C LYS A 4 14.40 8.78 15.99
N SER A 5 14.12 7.67 15.33
CA SER A 5 14.40 6.30 15.79
C SER A 5 15.50 5.64 14.94
N ASP A 6 16.44 6.44 14.42
CA ASP A 6 17.63 6.03 13.67
C ASP A 6 17.36 5.18 12.41
N PHE A 7 16.20 5.39 11.76
CA PHE A 7 15.95 4.86 10.43
C PHE A 7 16.28 5.89 9.36
N ASN A 8 16.96 5.46 8.31
CA ASN A 8 17.02 6.22 7.07
C ASN A 8 15.66 6.10 6.37
N VAL A 9 15.16 7.21 5.82
CA VAL A 9 13.86 7.24 5.12
C VAL A 9 14.08 7.77 3.72
N LEU A 10 13.72 6.96 2.72
CA LEU A 10 13.68 7.36 1.32
C LEU A 10 12.23 7.58 0.91
N LEU A 11 11.94 8.76 0.39
CA LEU A 11 10.65 9.10 -0.22
C LEU A 11 10.81 9.09 -1.73
N ILE A 12 9.86 8.48 -2.43
CA ILE A 12 9.86 8.40 -3.90
C ILE A 12 8.62 9.07 -4.47
N ASP A 13 8.81 9.80 -5.56
CA ASP A 13 7.71 10.19 -6.43
C ASP A 13 7.46 9.05 -7.44
N PHE A 14 6.24 8.53 -7.50
CA PHE A 14 5.87 7.57 -8.52
C PHE A 14 5.88 8.22 -9.91
N ARG A 15 5.99 7.41 -10.95
CA ARG A 15 5.78 7.88 -12.33
C ARG A 15 4.50 8.69 -12.44
N ASN A 16 4.53 9.73 -13.25
CA ASN A 16 3.44 10.69 -13.46
C ASN A 16 3.13 11.57 -12.24
N HIS A 17 3.97 11.58 -11.20
CA HIS A 17 3.81 12.41 -10.00
C HIS A 17 5.10 13.17 -9.68
N GLY A 18 4.95 14.32 -9.03
CA GLY A 18 6.06 15.11 -8.51
C GLY A 18 7.11 15.44 -9.55
N LYS A 19 8.36 15.08 -9.26
CA LYS A 19 9.52 15.28 -10.14
C LYS A 19 9.84 14.09 -11.04
N SER A 20 9.11 12.99 -10.90
CA SER A 20 9.31 11.80 -11.72
C SER A 20 8.77 11.98 -13.15
N THR A 21 9.33 11.21 -14.08
CA THR A 21 8.96 11.28 -15.50
C THR A 21 7.48 11.05 -15.71
N CYS A 22 6.83 11.95 -16.47
CA CYS A 22 5.45 11.80 -16.90
C CYS A 22 5.42 11.04 -18.24
N SER A 23 4.88 9.83 -18.24
CA SER A 23 4.75 9.00 -19.46
C SER A 23 3.32 8.96 -20.00
N THR A 24 2.32 8.77 -19.13
CA THR A 24 0.92 8.62 -19.54
C THR A 24 -0.01 9.62 -18.84
N GLY A 25 0.47 10.33 -17.81
CA GLY A 25 -0.34 11.21 -16.96
C GLY A 25 -1.41 10.47 -16.16
N ARG A 26 -1.35 9.14 -16.04
CA ARG A 26 -2.40 8.31 -15.44
C ARG A 26 -1.86 7.52 -14.25
N HIS A 27 -2.72 7.36 -13.25
CA HIS A 27 -2.55 6.38 -12.19
C HIS A 27 -3.19 5.06 -12.64
N GLU A 28 -2.42 3.97 -12.70
CA GLU A 28 -2.89 2.68 -13.21
C GLU A 28 -3.17 1.68 -12.07
N GLY A 29 -3.85 2.14 -11.02
CA GLY A 29 -4.28 1.28 -9.91
C GLY A 29 -3.14 0.53 -9.22
N GLY A 30 -1.95 1.14 -9.11
CA GLY A 30 -0.77 0.50 -8.53
C GLY A 30 -0.04 -0.47 -9.46
N GLN A 31 -0.63 -0.87 -10.57
CA GLN A 31 -0.13 -1.93 -11.46
C GLN A 31 1.22 -1.61 -12.12
N LYS A 32 1.51 -0.34 -12.37
CA LYS A 32 2.82 0.10 -12.87
C LYS A 32 3.68 0.73 -11.79
N GLN A 33 3.06 1.41 -10.82
CA GLN A 33 3.77 2.04 -9.70
C GLN A 33 4.52 1.01 -8.83
N VAL A 34 4.05 -0.22 -8.76
CA VAL A 34 4.76 -1.31 -8.07
C VAL A 34 6.18 -1.53 -8.61
N TYR A 35 6.39 -1.35 -9.92
CA TYR A 35 7.72 -1.46 -10.53
C TYR A 35 8.62 -0.26 -10.19
N ASP A 36 8.06 0.92 -9.87
CA ASP A 36 8.84 2.05 -9.39
C ASP A 36 9.44 1.74 -8.02
N VAL A 37 8.67 1.06 -7.15
CA VAL A 37 9.17 0.57 -5.85
C VAL A 37 10.26 -0.48 -6.06
N SER A 38 10.04 -1.47 -6.93
CA SER A 38 11.04 -2.51 -7.22
C SER A 38 12.34 -1.93 -7.78
N ASN A 39 12.25 -0.99 -8.73
CA ASN A 39 13.42 -0.29 -9.29
C ASN A 39 14.16 0.54 -8.23
N THR A 40 13.43 1.10 -7.27
CA THR A 40 14.04 1.81 -6.13
C THR A 40 14.83 0.85 -5.24
N ILE A 41 14.29 -0.35 -5.00
CA ILE A 41 14.99 -1.42 -4.27
C ILE A 41 16.25 -1.84 -5.03
N ASP A 42 16.18 -2.00 -6.36
CA ASP A 42 17.35 -2.27 -7.20
C ASP A 42 18.42 -1.20 -7.04
N TRP A 43 18.02 0.06 -7.10
CA TRP A 43 18.96 1.17 -6.95
C TRP A 43 19.65 1.16 -5.60
N LEU A 44 18.90 0.96 -4.50
CA LEU A 44 19.43 0.89 -3.14
C LEU A 44 20.46 -0.24 -2.98
N ILE A 45 20.14 -1.44 -3.51
CA ILE A 45 21.00 -2.61 -3.39
C ILE A 45 22.24 -2.48 -4.27
N ASN A 46 22.08 -2.06 -5.53
CA ASN A 46 23.17 -1.96 -6.50
C ASN A 46 24.18 -0.89 -6.13
N ASN A 47 23.75 0.18 -5.48
CA ASN A 47 24.66 1.20 -4.93
C ASN A 47 25.21 0.84 -3.54
N LYS A 48 24.92 -0.38 -3.04
CA LYS A 48 25.39 -0.88 -1.74
C LYS A 48 25.01 0.01 -0.55
N LEU A 49 23.90 0.73 -0.67
CA LEU A 49 23.45 1.65 0.36
C LEU A 49 22.80 0.90 1.54
N ILE A 50 22.21 -0.26 1.26
CA ILE A 50 21.48 -1.02 2.28
C ILE A 50 21.44 -2.53 1.95
N PRO A 51 21.59 -3.43 2.94
CA PRO A 51 21.36 -4.86 2.76
C PRO A 51 19.88 -5.17 2.49
N LYS A 52 19.61 -6.19 1.67
CA LYS A 52 18.24 -6.65 1.30
C LYS A 52 17.31 -6.87 2.50
N ASN A 53 17.84 -7.45 3.58
CA ASN A 53 17.09 -7.78 4.79
C ASN A 53 16.86 -6.58 5.75
N LYS A 54 17.25 -5.38 5.35
CA LYS A 54 17.11 -4.15 6.13
C LYS A 54 16.21 -3.12 5.45
N ILE A 55 15.48 -3.51 4.40
CA ILE A 55 14.55 -2.65 3.69
C ILE A 55 13.15 -2.83 4.28
N GLY A 56 12.58 -1.76 4.81
CA GLY A 56 11.18 -1.67 5.18
C GLY A 56 10.39 -0.90 4.13
N ILE A 57 9.18 -1.35 3.83
CA ILE A 57 8.26 -0.68 2.91
C ILE A 57 7.12 -0.05 3.71
N HIS A 58 6.89 1.25 3.52
CA HIS A 58 5.73 1.94 4.06
C HIS A 58 4.93 2.57 2.93
N GLY A 59 3.67 2.20 2.82
CA GLY A 59 2.76 2.74 1.83
C GLY A 59 1.56 3.44 2.47
N ILE A 60 1.12 4.56 1.88
CA ILE A 60 -0.02 5.34 2.35
C ILE A 60 -1.01 5.49 1.20
N SER A 61 -2.31 5.18 1.41
CA SER A 61 -3.40 5.34 0.44
C SER A 61 -3.07 4.68 -0.93
N GLY A 62 -2.97 5.43 -2.01
CA GLY A 62 -2.53 4.92 -3.32
C GLY A 62 -1.14 4.29 -3.30
N GLY A 63 -0.23 4.81 -2.47
CA GLY A 63 1.07 4.19 -2.21
C GLY A 63 0.95 2.86 -1.44
N ALA A 64 -0.05 2.73 -0.56
CA ALA A 64 -0.33 1.48 0.13
C ALA A 64 -0.85 0.40 -0.84
N LEU A 65 -1.67 0.77 -1.83
CA LEU A 65 -2.09 -0.15 -2.88
C LEU A 65 -0.89 -0.65 -3.71
N SER A 66 0.01 0.25 -4.10
CA SER A 66 1.22 -0.13 -4.84
C SER A 66 2.15 -1.02 -4.02
N ALA A 67 2.31 -0.72 -2.72
CA ALA A 67 3.09 -1.54 -1.80
C ALA A 67 2.44 -2.91 -1.56
N LEU A 68 1.10 -2.97 -1.47
CA LEU A 68 0.35 -4.22 -1.29
C LEU A 68 0.55 -5.20 -2.46
N LEU A 69 0.76 -4.68 -3.67
CA LEU A 69 1.04 -5.50 -4.86
C LEU A 69 2.51 -5.91 -4.99
N LEU A 70 3.42 -5.26 -4.24
CA LEU A 70 4.86 -5.47 -4.37
C LEU A 70 5.31 -6.93 -4.17
N PRO A 71 4.79 -7.71 -3.22
CA PRO A 71 5.24 -9.09 -3.01
C PRO A 71 5.07 -10.02 -4.22
N ALA A 72 4.17 -9.68 -5.15
CA ALA A 72 4.01 -10.44 -6.40
C ALA A 72 5.09 -10.13 -7.45
N VAL A 73 5.81 -9.01 -7.30
CA VAL A 73 6.81 -8.52 -8.24
C VAL A 73 8.22 -8.60 -7.64
N ASP A 74 8.35 -8.20 -6.38
CA ASP A 74 9.63 -8.12 -5.69
C ASP A 74 9.45 -8.46 -4.21
N ASN A 75 10.30 -9.31 -3.72
CA ASN A 75 10.25 -9.77 -2.34
C ASN A 75 11.55 -9.49 -1.57
N ARG A 76 12.33 -8.49 -1.99
CA ARG A 76 13.63 -8.09 -1.40
C ARG A 76 13.48 -7.05 -0.29
N PHE A 77 12.39 -7.05 0.44
CA PHE A 77 12.19 -6.27 1.64
C PHE A 77 12.01 -7.19 2.87
N ALA A 78 12.19 -6.67 4.06
CA ALA A 78 12.09 -7.44 5.30
C ALA A 78 10.71 -7.30 5.98
N ALA A 79 10.10 -6.11 5.92
CA ALA A 79 8.82 -5.82 6.56
C ALA A 79 8.03 -4.78 5.76
N MET A 80 6.72 -4.85 5.86
CA MET A 80 5.82 -3.93 5.16
C MET A 80 4.77 -3.35 6.11
N SER A 81 4.52 -2.05 6.04
CA SER A 81 3.39 -1.41 6.69
C SER A 81 2.55 -0.61 5.70
N LEU A 82 1.24 -0.64 5.85
CA LEU A 82 0.28 -0.01 4.97
C LEU A 82 -0.70 0.83 5.78
N GLU A 83 -0.92 2.08 5.37
CA GLU A 83 -1.90 2.97 5.98
C GLU A 83 -2.99 3.35 4.98
N GLY A 84 -4.26 3.21 5.39
CA GLY A 84 -5.41 3.53 4.55
C GLY A 84 -5.40 2.74 3.23
N ALA A 85 -4.97 1.48 3.27
CA ALA A 85 -4.82 0.64 2.09
C ALA A 85 -6.18 0.17 1.55
N PRO A 86 -6.51 0.43 0.28
CA PRO A 86 -7.60 -0.27 -0.37
C PRO A 86 -7.24 -1.75 -0.57
N PHE A 87 -8.23 -2.64 -0.44
CA PHE A 87 -8.01 -4.07 -0.66
C PHE A 87 -7.62 -4.35 -2.12
N ASP A 88 -8.36 -3.79 -3.06
CA ASP A 88 -8.00 -3.81 -4.47
C ASP A 88 -8.51 -2.56 -5.21
N PHE A 89 -7.97 -2.30 -6.40
CA PHE A 89 -8.30 -1.11 -7.17
C PHE A 89 -9.74 -1.13 -7.69
N ASN A 90 -10.27 -2.28 -8.10
CA ASN A 90 -11.64 -2.36 -8.64
C ASN A 90 -12.67 -2.05 -7.56
N MET A 91 -12.42 -2.56 -6.34
CA MET A 91 -13.29 -2.32 -5.20
C MET A 91 -13.36 -0.83 -4.86
N ILE A 92 -12.20 -0.18 -4.64
CA ILE A 92 -12.16 1.25 -4.28
C ILE A 92 -12.70 2.13 -5.41
N ALA A 93 -12.42 1.83 -6.66
CA ALA A 93 -12.91 2.61 -7.79
C ALA A 93 -14.43 2.49 -7.97
N ASN A 94 -15.01 1.30 -7.73
CA ASN A 94 -16.45 1.12 -7.75
C ASN A 94 -17.13 1.88 -6.60
N GLU A 95 -16.53 1.92 -5.43
CA GLU A 95 -17.02 2.69 -4.29
C GLU A 95 -16.92 4.20 -4.54
N GLU A 96 -15.85 4.67 -5.15
CA GLU A 96 -15.66 6.08 -5.51
C GLU A 96 -16.73 6.55 -6.50
N VAL A 97 -17.01 5.76 -7.53
CA VAL A 97 -18.09 6.06 -8.51
C VAL A 97 -19.43 6.16 -7.80
N SER A 98 -19.72 5.25 -6.88
CA SER A 98 -20.98 5.24 -6.10
C SER A 98 -21.03 6.43 -5.13
N PHE A 99 -19.91 6.79 -4.49
CA PHE A 99 -19.82 7.94 -3.60
C PHE A 99 -20.08 9.27 -4.31
N GLN A 100 -19.67 9.39 -5.57
CA GLN A 100 -19.96 10.56 -6.42
C GLN A 100 -21.43 10.59 -6.95
N GLY A 101 -22.28 9.68 -6.51
CA GLY A 101 -23.70 9.61 -6.89
C GLY A 101 -23.95 8.93 -8.23
N PHE A 102 -22.96 8.31 -8.83
CA PHE A 102 -23.12 7.57 -10.06
C PHE A 102 -23.47 6.10 -9.80
N HIS A 103 -24.16 5.49 -10.74
CA HIS A 103 -24.51 4.08 -10.64
C HIS A 103 -23.26 3.20 -10.83
N SER A 104 -23.07 2.20 -9.97
CA SER A 104 -21.89 1.33 -9.95
C SER A 104 -21.60 0.63 -11.30
N PHE A 105 -22.61 0.43 -12.17
CA PHE A 105 -22.38 -0.14 -13.50
C PHE A 105 -21.47 0.73 -14.38
N LEU A 106 -21.41 2.04 -14.14
CA LEU A 106 -20.51 2.94 -14.89
C LEU A 106 -19.05 2.58 -14.68
N TRP A 107 -18.68 2.10 -13.48
CA TRP A 107 -17.34 1.57 -13.26
C TRP A 107 -17.05 0.38 -14.17
N ARG A 108 -18.03 -0.51 -14.35
CA ARG A 108 -17.85 -1.67 -15.25
C ARG A 108 -17.60 -1.24 -16.69
N LEU A 109 -18.30 -0.22 -17.18
CA LEU A 109 -18.07 0.35 -18.51
C LEU A 109 -16.69 0.99 -18.62
N ALA A 110 -16.30 1.78 -17.61
CA ALA A 110 -14.96 2.39 -17.55
C ALA A 110 -13.85 1.33 -17.51
N TYR A 111 -14.01 0.28 -16.72
CA TYR A 111 -13.09 -0.85 -16.64
C TYR A 111 -12.91 -1.55 -17.99
N TRP A 112 -14.01 -1.88 -18.68
CA TRP A 112 -13.95 -2.51 -20.01
C TRP A 112 -13.33 -1.56 -21.04
N SER A 113 -13.67 -0.27 -21.02
CA SER A 113 -13.04 0.74 -21.88
C SER A 113 -11.53 0.84 -21.66
N ALA A 114 -11.08 0.81 -20.40
CA ALA A 114 -9.65 0.77 -20.08
C ALA A 114 -8.98 -0.49 -20.66
N ARG A 115 -9.60 -1.64 -20.47
CA ARG A 115 -9.09 -2.92 -20.95
C ARG A 115 -8.97 -2.99 -22.48
N LEU A 116 -9.94 -2.44 -23.21
CA LEU A 116 -9.87 -2.31 -24.68
C LEU A 116 -8.74 -1.41 -25.17
N ARG A 117 -8.28 -0.48 -24.31
CA ARG A 117 -7.13 0.40 -24.58
C ARG A 117 -5.81 -0.18 -24.08
N GLY A 118 -5.78 -1.47 -23.72
CA GLY A 118 -4.59 -2.14 -23.20
C GLY A 118 -4.20 -1.76 -21.76
N ILE A 119 -5.09 -1.11 -21.02
CA ILE A 119 -4.87 -0.77 -19.61
C ILE A 119 -5.44 -1.90 -18.75
N HIS A 120 -4.56 -2.65 -18.11
CA HIS A 120 -4.91 -3.75 -17.21
C HIS A 120 -4.78 -3.31 -15.76
N LEU A 121 -5.92 -3.06 -15.10
CA LEU A 121 -6.00 -2.57 -13.72
C LEU A 121 -5.96 -3.69 -12.67
N ASP A 122 -5.94 -4.93 -13.10
CA ASP A 122 -6.04 -6.15 -12.29
C ASP A 122 -5.04 -7.25 -12.72
N LYS A 123 -3.95 -6.86 -13.40
CA LYS A 123 -2.91 -7.81 -13.85
C LYS A 123 -2.21 -8.50 -12.67
N ILE A 124 -1.93 -7.72 -11.62
CA ILE A 124 -1.41 -8.22 -10.34
C ILE A 124 -2.57 -8.18 -9.35
N LYS A 125 -2.87 -9.32 -8.75
CA LYS A 125 -3.97 -9.45 -7.80
C LYS A 125 -3.47 -9.34 -6.37
N THR A 126 -4.27 -8.71 -5.52
CA THR A 126 -3.93 -8.50 -4.11
C THR A 126 -3.78 -9.79 -3.33
N ASP A 127 -4.66 -10.76 -3.56
CA ASP A 127 -4.61 -12.06 -2.90
C ASP A 127 -3.32 -12.83 -3.25
N GLU A 128 -2.94 -12.86 -4.53
CA GLU A 128 -1.67 -13.44 -4.97
C GLU A 128 -0.47 -12.73 -4.35
N ALA A 129 -0.50 -11.39 -4.30
CA ALA A 129 0.57 -10.60 -3.68
C ALA A 129 0.67 -10.88 -2.17
N LEU A 130 -0.45 -10.95 -1.44
CA LEU A 130 -0.46 -11.27 -0.02
C LEU A 130 0.10 -12.66 0.27
N LEU A 131 -0.23 -13.68 -0.54
CA LEU A 131 0.34 -15.02 -0.40
C LEU A 131 1.86 -15.04 -0.65
N ASN A 132 2.37 -14.14 -1.47
CA ASN A 132 3.80 -14.01 -1.75
C ASN A 132 4.60 -13.30 -0.65
N LEU A 133 3.99 -12.82 0.42
CA LEU A 133 4.72 -12.29 1.58
C LEU A 133 5.67 -13.31 2.22
N LYS A 134 5.36 -14.62 2.11
CA LYS A 134 6.27 -15.71 2.53
C LYS A 134 6.77 -15.57 3.97
N GLY A 135 5.85 -15.28 4.89
CA GLY A 135 6.13 -15.12 6.32
C GLY A 135 6.70 -13.75 6.72
N LYS A 136 6.91 -12.81 5.78
CA LYS A 136 7.32 -11.45 6.13
C LYS A 136 6.22 -10.73 6.91
N PRO A 137 6.61 -9.94 7.93
CA PRO A 137 5.65 -9.21 8.74
C PRO A 137 4.96 -8.09 7.93
N LEU A 138 3.65 -8.07 8.02
CA LEU A 138 2.76 -7.04 7.50
C LEU A 138 2.14 -6.28 8.67
N ALA A 139 2.07 -4.95 8.59
CA ALA A 139 1.28 -4.14 9.51
C ALA A 139 0.25 -3.33 8.75
N ILE A 140 -0.98 -3.32 9.23
CA ILE A 140 -2.07 -2.49 8.70
C ILE A 140 -2.43 -1.42 9.71
N PHE A 141 -2.45 -0.18 9.25
CA PHE A 141 -2.86 1.01 9.98
C PHE A 141 -4.07 1.61 9.28
N HIS A 142 -5.20 1.77 9.97
CA HIS A 142 -6.41 2.26 9.31
C HIS A 142 -7.31 3.05 10.27
N GLY A 143 -7.77 4.22 9.83
CA GLY A 143 -8.73 5.02 10.57
C GLY A 143 -10.12 4.38 10.51
N LYS A 144 -10.81 4.22 11.65
CA LYS A 144 -12.16 3.67 11.69
C LYS A 144 -13.22 4.62 11.12
N LYS A 145 -12.91 5.91 11.07
CA LYS A 145 -13.76 6.94 10.46
C LYS A 145 -13.36 7.27 9.02
N ASP A 146 -12.48 6.46 8.41
CA ASP A 146 -12.03 6.68 7.04
C ASP A 146 -13.22 6.66 6.07
N SER A 147 -13.55 7.84 5.54
CA SER A 147 -14.66 8.03 4.61
C SER A 147 -14.29 7.78 3.16
N ARG A 148 -13.00 7.75 2.84
CA ARG A 148 -12.50 7.57 1.47
C ARG A 148 -12.15 6.12 1.16
N VAL A 149 -11.30 5.50 1.98
CA VAL A 149 -11.03 4.07 1.94
C VAL A 149 -11.66 3.46 3.19
N ARG A 150 -12.91 3.04 3.08
CA ARG A 150 -13.70 2.60 4.24
C ARG A 150 -13.01 1.46 4.99
N PHE A 151 -13.20 1.40 6.30
CA PHE A 151 -12.52 0.47 7.20
C PHE A 151 -12.63 -1.01 6.78
N HIS A 152 -13.72 -1.40 6.10
CA HIS A 152 -13.90 -2.77 5.62
C HIS A 152 -12.83 -3.23 4.60
N HIS A 153 -12.09 -2.31 3.95
CA HIS A 153 -10.94 -2.68 3.14
C HIS A 153 -9.82 -3.28 4.02
N ALA A 154 -9.55 -2.66 5.16
CA ALA A 154 -8.58 -3.18 6.12
C ALA A 154 -9.05 -4.51 6.73
N GLU A 155 -10.35 -4.64 7.00
CA GLU A 155 -10.93 -5.88 7.50
C GLU A 155 -10.79 -7.02 6.48
N LYS A 156 -11.01 -6.77 5.20
CA LYS A 156 -10.77 -7.77 4.14
C LYS A 156 -9.31 -8.22 4.09
N ILE A 157 -8.34 -7.29 4.24
CA ILE A 157 -6.92 -7.66 4.32
C ILE A 157 -6.67 -8.52 5.55
N ARG A 158 -7.23 -8.13 6.73
CA ARG A 158 -7.12 -8.89 7.98
C ARG A 158 -7.67 -10.29 7.84
N ASP A 159 -8.89 -10.42 7.32
CA ASP A 159 -9.59 -11.70 7.21
C ASP A 159 -8.88 -12.63 6.24
N PHE A 160 -8.39 -12.10 5.11
CA PHE A 160 -7.55 -12.86 4.18
C PHE A 160 -6.23 -13.30 4.83
N ALA A 161 -5.56 -12.39 5.54
CA ALA A 161 -4.30 -12.68 6.22
C ALA A 161 -4.48 -13.75 7.32
N THR A 162 -5.54 -13.66 8.10
CA THR A 162 -5.88 -14.64 9.13
C THR A 162 -6.14 -16.01 8.52
N LYS A 163 -6.95 -16.09 7.47
CA LYS A 163 -7.28 -17.32 6.75
C LYS A 163 -6.04 -18.03 6.18
N ASN A 164 -5.03 -17.25 5.77
CA ASN A 164 -3.83 -17.77 5.11
C ASN A 164 -2.58 -17.77 6.02
N ASN A 165 -2.74 -17.59 7.33
CA ASN A 165 -1.65 -17.58 8.32
C ASN A 165 -0.54 -16.57 7.98
N ILE A 166 -0.89 -15.40 7.45
CA ILE A 166 0.05 -14.31 7.18
C ILE A 166 0.38 -13.61 8.50
N ASN A 167 1.67 -13.33 8.73
CA ASN A 167 2.16 -12.61 9.92
C ASN A 167 1.69 -11.15 9.91
N LEU A 168 0.53 -10.89 10.48
CA LEU A 168 -0.16 -9.61 10.47
C LEU A 168 -0.18 -8.94 11.85
N SER A 169 0.19 -7.66 11.88
CA SER A 169 -0.15 -6.71 12.95
C SER A 169 -1.25 -5.77 12.46
N PHE A 170 -2.39 -5.70 13.16
CA PHE A 170 -3.55 -4.93 12.72
C PHE A 170 -3.88 -3.83 13.73
N PHE A 171 -3.95 -2.56 13.26
CA PHE A 171 -4.17 -1.39 14.09
C PHE A 171 -5.28 -0.51 13.52
N GLY A 172 -6.44 -0.52 14.18
CA GLY A 172 -7.54 0.42 13.94
C GLY A 172 -7.38 1.66 14.83
N PHE A 173 -7.67 2.84 14.29
CA PHE A 173 -7.64 4.13 14.98
C PHE A 173 -9.04 4.70 15.04
N GLU A 174 -9.59 4.80 16.28
CA GLU A 174 -11.01 5.08 16.50
C GLU A 174 -11.47 6.44 15.97
N ASN A 175 -10.58 7.45 16.09
CA ASN A 175 -10.92 8.83 15.78
C ASN A 175 -10.31 9.36 14.48
N SER A 176 -9.64 8.50 13.72
CA SER A 176 -8.91 8.90 12.53
C SER A 176 -9.74 8.70 11.27
N ASN A 177 -9.72 9.70 10.40
CA ASN A 177 -10.21 9.63 9.03
C ASN A 177 -9.09 9.13 8.09
N HIS A 178 -9.22 9.33 6.78
CA HIS A 178 -8.29 8.84 5.78
C HIS A 178 -6.87 9.36 5.98
N THR A 179 -5.94 8.47 6.31
CA THR A 179 -4.52 8.78 6.53
C THR A 179 -4.23 9.84 7.60
N GLU A 180 -5.15 10.04 8.53
CA GLU A 180 -5.04 11.06 9.58
C GLU A 180 -4.55 10.49 10.93
N ALA A 181 -4.26 9.19 11.03
CA ALA A 181 -3.91 8.55 12.29
C ALA A 181 -2.65 9.16 12.94
N LEU A 182 -1.69 9.62 12.14
CA LEU A 182 -0.52 10.34 12.64
C LEU A 182 -0.87 11.70 13.26
N LEU A 183 -1.95 12.34 12.82
CA LEU A 183 -2.36 13.66 13.31
C LEU A 183 -3.32 13.55 14.51
N SER A 184 -4.30 12.67 14.41
CA SER A 184 -5.38 12.53 15.39
C SER A 184 -5.01 11.65 16.60
N GLU A 185 -4.13 10.67 16.39
CA GLU A 185 -3.69 9.71 17.42
C GLU A 185 -2.16 9.54 17.39
N THR A 186 -1.44 10.67 17.34
CA THR A 186 0.00 10.81 17.08
C THR A 186 0.87 9.84 17.89
N GLU A 187 0.67 9.79 19.21
CA GLU A 187 1.49 8.96 20.09
C GLU A 187 1.28 7.47 19.84
N SER A 188 0.02 7.05 19.75
CA SER A 188 -0.37 5.67 19.48
C SER A 188 0.18 5.20 18.12
N TYR A 189 -0.01 6.00 17.08
CA TYR A 189 0.49 5.71 15.73
C TYR A 189 2.02 5.60 15.71
N SER A 190 2.70 6.64 16.24
CA SER A 190 4.16 6.72 16.24
C SER A 190 4.81 5.55 16.99
N ASN A 191 4.25 5.17 18.14
CA ASN A 191 4.74 4.05 18.92
C ASN A 191 4.56 2.71 18.19
N LYS A 192 3.39 2.48 17.56
CA LYS A 192 3.10 1.23 16.86
C LYS A 192 4.00 1.03 15.63
N ILE A 193 4.13 2.04 14.78
CA ILE A 193 4.94 1.93 13.56
C ILE A 193 6.42 1.83 13.87
N THR A 194 6.91 2.59 14.86
CA THR A 194 8.30 2.53 15.28
C THR A 194 8.65 1.18 15.88
N LYS A 195 7.82 0.66 16.79
CA LYS A 195 8.01 -0.69 17.36
C LYS A 195 7.97 -1.77 16.28
N PHE A 196 7.08 -1.66 15.32
CA PHE A 196 7.00 -2.61 14.21
C PHE A 196 8.31 -2.66 13.43
N TYR A 197 8.88 -1.53 13.04
CA TYR A 197 10.14 -1.52 12.29
C TYR A 197 11.37 -1.83 13.13
N ILE A 198 11.43 -1.43 14.39
CA ILE A 198 12.52 -1.84 15.30
C ILE A 198 12.57 -3.37 15.41
N LYS A 199 11.41 -4.00 15.62
CA LYS A 199 11.32 -5.46 15.76
C LYS A 199 11.76 -6.21 14.50
N ASN A 200 11.51 -5.65 13.31
CA ASN A 200 11.61 -6.39 12.05
C ASN A 200 12.78 -5.96 11.14
N LEU A 201 13.45 -4.84 11.45
CA LEU A 201 14.59 -4.34 10.66
C LEU A 201 15.91 -4.26 11.45
N ARG A 202 15.86 -4.38 12.76
CA ARG A 202 17.05 -4.44 13.63
C ARG A 202 17.32 -5.83 14.12
#